data_cd67daf38f4fd0d68e8cf642a0a88544
#
_entry.id   cd67daf38f4fd0d68e8cf642a0a88544
#
_cell.length_a   1.000
_cell.length_b   1.000
_cell.length_c   1.000
_cell.angle_alpha   90.00
_cell.angle_beta   90.00
_cell.angle_gamma   90.00
#
_symmetry.space_group_name_H-M   'P 1'
#
loop_
_entity.id
_entity.type
_entity.pdbx_description
1 polymer ?
#
loop_
_entity_poly.entity_id
_entity_poly.type
_entity_poly.pdbx_seq_one_letter_code
_entity_poly.pdbx_strand_id
1 'polypeptide(L)'
;MKLVSNKALRDFSPRHPAAEMPLQNFRLLVEKGRFSSFADLKTTFGSVDKVGERFVFNIGGNKYRLIAAIAFTPQLLWIKAVLTHAEYDRGDWK
;
A
#
# COMPACT_ATOMS: atom_id res chain seq x y z
N MET A 1 -12.30 -4.53 1.23
CA MET A 1 -11.83 -3.39 2.07
C MET A 1 -11.90 -2.11 1.27
N LYS A 2 -12.38 -1.04 1.85
CA LYS A 2 -12.49 0.24 1.15
C LYS A 2 -11.16 1.00 1.19
N LEU A 3 -10.72 1.46 0.01
CA LEU A 3 -9.55 2.30 -0.12
C LEU A 3 -9.96 3.75 0.04
N VAL A 4 -9.38 4.43 1.04
CA VAL A 4 -9.65 5.84 1.31
C VAL A 4 -8.47 6.66 0.81
N SER A 5 -8.74 7.79 0.16
CA SER A 5 -7.71 8.70 -0.36
C SER A 5 -6.91 8.10 -1.52
N ASN A 6 -7.55 8.05 -2.67
CA ASN A 6 -6.94 7.57 -3.90
C ASN A 6 -5.98 8.60 -4.53
N LYS A 7 -5.90 9.79 -3.94
CA LYS A 7 -5.09 10.88 -4.48
C LYS A 7 -3.61 10.53 -4.57
N ALA A 8 -3.08 9.85 -3.56
CA ALA A 8 -1.66 9.48 -3.55
C ALA A 8 -1.30 8.58 -4.74
N LEU A 9 -2.19 7.65 -5.11
CA LEU A 9 -1.98 6.79 -6.28
C LEU A 9 -1.99 7.60 -7.57
N ARG A 10 -2.96 8.50 -7.71
CA ARG A 10 -3.09 9.34 -8.92
C ARG A 10 -1.93 10.30 -9.07
N ASP A 11 -1.40 10.81 -7.97
CA ASP A 11 -0.31 11.78 -8.01
C ASP A 11 1.05 11.10 -8.28
N PHE A 12 1.20 9.86 -7.86
CA PHE A 12 2.46 9.12 -8.02
C PHE A 12 2.65 8.58 -9.44
N SER A 13 1.60 8.04 -10.04
CA SER A 13 1.69 7.35 -11.34
C SER A 13 2.23 8.21 -12.47
N PRO A 14 1.83 9.50 -12.63
CA PRO A 14 2.40 10.33 -13.71
C PRO A 14 3.90 10.55 -13.59
N ARG A 15 4.43 10.60 -12.36
CA ARG A 15 5.87 10.78 -12.12
C ARG A 15 6.63 9.46 -12.24
N HIS A 16 5.95 8.34 -12.09
CA HIS A 16 6.53 7.00 -12.13
C HIS A 16 5.64 6.07 -12.93
N PRO A 17 5.65 6.18 -14.29
CA PRO A 17 4.74 5.39 -15.12
C PRO A 17 4.82 3.88 -14.92
N ALA A 18 5.99 3.37 -14.54
CA ALA A 18 6.18 1.95 -14.28
C ALA A 18 5.41 1.47 -13.03
N ALA A 19 4.95 2.39 -12.19
CA ALA A 19 4.18 2.07 -10.99
C ALA A 19 2.67 1.95 -11.27
N GLU A 20 2.19 2.41 -12.41
CA GLU A 20 0.75 2.50 -12.68
C GLU A 20 0.05 1.14 -12.58
N MET A 21 0.50 0.15 -13.33
CA MET A 21 -0.13 -1.17 -13.32
C MET A 21 -0.02 -1.86 -11.96
N PRO A 22 1.15 -1.90 -11.31
CA PRO A 22 1.24 -2.46 -9.96
C PRO A 22 0.33 -1.77 -8.94
N LEU A 23 0.18 -0.45 -9.01
CA LEU A 23 -0.71 0.28 -8.11
C LEU A 23 -2.18 -0.03 -8.38
N GLN A 24 -2.57 -0.15 -9.65
CA GLN A 24 -3.93 -0.55 -9.99
C GLN A 24 -4.24 -1.97 -9.53
N ASN A 25 -3.29 -2.88 -9.66
CA ASN A 25 -3.44 -4.25 -9.14
C ASN A 25 -3.61 -4.25 -7.63
N PHE A 26 -2.82 -3.45 -6.93
CA PHE A 26 -2.95 -3.29 -5.47
C PHE A 26 -4.36 -2.81 -5.12
N ARG A 27 -4.83 -1.78 -5.80
CA ARG A 27 -6.16 -1.22 -5.57
C ARG A 27 -7.25 -2.27 -5.76
N LEU A 28 -7.19 -3.03 -6.85
CA LEU A 28 -8.18 -4.06 -7.14
C LEU A 28 -8.19 -5.14 -6.06
N LEU A 29 -7.02 -5.59 -5.63
CA LEU A 29 -6.92 -6.60 -4.57
C LEU A 29 -7.48 -6.11 -3.24
N VAL A 30 -7.21 -4.86 -2.90
CA VAL A 30 -7.76 -4.25 -1.67
C VAL A 30 -9.27 -4.16 -1.76
N GLU A 31 -9.78 -3.61 -2.85
CA GLU A 31 -11.23 -3.35 -2.99
C GLU A 31 -12.06 -4.63 -3.08
N LYS A 32 -11.50 -5.69 -3.66
CA LYS A 32 -12.20 -6.98 -3.75
C LYS A 32 -12.10 -7.82 -2.49
N GLY A 33 -11.08 -7.57 -1.67
CA GLY A 33 -10.80 -8.41 -0.52
C GLY A 33 -11.49 -7.93 0.74
N ARG A 34 -11.64 -8.88 1.67
CA ARG A 34 -12.02 -8.59 3.04
C ARG A 34 -10.94 -9.19 3.93
N PHE A 35 -10.32 -8.35 4.75
CA PHE A 35 -9.18 -8.76 5.59
C PHE A 35 -9.52 -8.50 7.04
N SER A 36 -9.43 -9.53 7.88
CA SER A 36 -9.83 -9.42 9.28
C SER A 36 -8.65 -9.12 10.21
N SER A 37 -7.42 -9.31 9.74
CA SER A 37 -6.22 -9.16 10.56
C SER A 37 -4.99 -8.99 9.67
N PHE A 38 -3.84 -8.69 10.29
CA PHE A 38 -2.56 -8.66 9.58
C PHE A 38 -2.22 -10.02 8.99
N ALA A 39 -2.45 -11.10 9.75
CA ALA A 39 -2.21 -12.45 9.25
C ALA A 39 -3.03 -12.75 8.01
N ASP A 40 -4.29 -12.34 8.01
CA ASP A 40 -5.19 -12.51 6.87
C ASP A 40 -4.71 -11.67 5.68
N LEU A 41 -4.27 -10.44 5.94
CA LEU A 41 -3.72 -9.55 4.92
C LEU A 41 -2.52 -10.19 4.22
N LYS A 42 -1.65 -10.86 4.97
CA LYS A 42 -0.46 -11.51 4.43
C LYS A 42 -0.77 -12.67 3.48
N THR A 43 -1.95 -13.26 3.54
CA THR A 43 -2.32 -14.33 2.61
C THR A 43 -2.44 -13.80 1.18
N THR A 44 -2.85 -12.54 1.01
CA THR A 44 -2.95 -11.91 -0.31
C THR A 44 -1.71 -11.09 -0.65
N PHE A 45 -1.17 -10.35 0.33
CA PHE A 45 0.01 -9.51 0.16
C PHE A 45 1.17 -10.12 0.94
N GLY A 46 1.80 -11.15 0.36
CA GLY A 46 2.78 -11.97 1.07
C GLY A 46 3.97 -11.23 1.63
N SER A 47 4.35 -10.11 1.00
CA SER A 47 5.49 -9.31 1.44
C SER A 47 5.11 -8.10 2.29
N VAL A 48 3.82 -7.95 2.65
CA VAL A 48 3.41 -6.82 3.50
C VAL A 48 4.10 -6.92 4.86
N ASP A 49 4.54 -5.76 5.36
CA ASP A 49 5.21 -5.68 6.64
C ASP A 49 4.51 -4.66 7.53
N LYS A 50 4.66 -4.80 8.83
CA LYS A 50 4.12 -3.86 9.80
C LYS A 50 5.28 -3.15 10.51
N VAL A 51 5.35 -1.83 10.35
CA VAL A 51 6.39 -1.01 10.96
C VAL A 51 5.70 0.00 11.88
N GLY A 52 5.79 -0.23 13.19
CA GLY A 52 5.01 0.53 14.14
C GLY A 52 3.52 0.31 13.89
N GLU A 53 2.79 1.39 13.65
CA GLU A 53 1.35 1.34 13.35
C GLU A 53 1.06 1.41 11.85
N ARG A 54 2.11 1.41 11.02
CA ARG A 54 1.97 1.51 9.57
C ARG A 54 2.14 0.15 8.91
N PHE A 55 1.49 -0.02 7.78
CA PHE A 55 1.62 -1.20 6.93
C PHE A 55 2.37 -0.80 5.67
N VAL A 56 3.37 -1.60 5.30
CA VAL A 56 4.24 -1.31 4.17
C VAL A 56 4.06 -2.40 3.12
N PHE A 57 3.63 -2.00 1.93
CA PHE A 57 3.40 -2.93 0.82
C PHE A 57 4.48 -2.73 -0.24
N ASN A 58 5.01 -3.83 -0.73
CA ASN A 58 5.90 -3.80 -1.91
C ASN A 58 5.05 -3.67 -3.16
N ILE A 59 5.40 -2.72 -4.01
CA ILE A 59 4.70 -2.45 -5.26
C ILE A 59 5.69 -2.60 -6.41
N GLY A 60 5.25 -3.30 -7.48
CA GLY A 60 6.12 -3.53 -8.63
C GLY A 60 7.34 -4.37 -8.26
N GLY A 61 7.11 -5.47 -7.54
CA GLY A 61 8.19 -6.25 -6.95
C GLY A 61 8.86 -5.46 -5.84
N ASN A 62 10.08 -5.01 -6.06
CA ASN A 62 10.86 -4.30 -5.03
C ASN A 62 11.10 -2.83 -5.37
N LYS A 63 10.42 -2.28 -6.37
CA LYS A 63 10.69 -0.93 -6.87
C LYS A 63 10.09 0.17 -6.01
N TYR A 64 8.89 -0.05 -5.52
CA TYR A 64 8.12 0.98 -4.81
C TYR A 64 7.60 0.44 -3.49
N ARG A 65 7.27 1.37 -2.58
CA ARG A 65 6.67 1.07 -1.28
C ARG A 65 5.42 1.92 -1.10
N LEU A 66 4.35 1.29 -0.64
CA LEU A 66 3.11 1.99 -0.29
C LEU A 66 2.92 1.87 1.21
N ILE A 67 2.78 3.03 1.85
CA ILE A 67 2.59 3.13 3.30
C ILE A 67 1.12 3.38 3.57
N ALA A 68 0.51 2.57 4.43
CA ALA A 68 -0.91 2.66 4.73
C ALA A 68 -1.19 2.53 6.21
N ALA A 69 -2.33 3.08 6.60
CA ALA A 69 -2.96 2.79 7.89
C ALA A 69 -4.20 1.94 7.61
N ILE A 70 -4.48 0.97 8.47
CA ILE A 70 -5.61 0.06 8.26
C ILE A 70 -6.43 -0.04 9.54
N ALA A 71 -7.76 0.09 9.39
CA ALA A 71 -8.72 -0.24 10.43
C ALA A 71 -9.48 -1.47 9.95
N PHE A 72 -9.19 -2.61 10.55
CA PHE A 72 -9.74 -3.89 10.08
C PHE A 72 -11.24 -4.03 10.33
N THR A 73 -11.73 -3.61 11.47
CA THR A 73 -13.16 -3.76 11.80
C THR A 73 -14.05 -3.03 10.82
N PRO A 74 -13.84 -1.70 10.54
CA PRO A 74 -14.64 -1.02 9.52
C PRO A 74 -14.19 -1.30 8.10
N GLN A 75 -13.14 -2.07 7.89
CA GLN A 75 -12.61 -2.42 6.56
C GLN A 75 -12.20 -1.17 5.78
N LEU A 76 -11.33 -0.35 6.38
CA LEU A 76 -10.82 0.87 5.77
C LEU A 76 -9.30 0.83 5.68
N LEU A 77 -8.77 1.26 4.54
CA LEU A 77 -7.34 1.41 4.31
C LEU A 77 -7.07 2.83 3.81
N TRP A 78 -6.22 3.56 4.54
CA TRP A 78 -5.79 4.91 4.16
C TRP A 78 -4.39 4.86 3.61
N ILE A 79 -4.19 5.39 2.41
CA ILE A 79 -2.85 5.51 1.83
C ILE A 79 -2.19 6.75 2.40
N LYS A 80 -1.06 6.57 3.07
CA LYS A 80 -0.31 7.66 3.68
C LYS A 80 0.79 8.18 2.75
N ALA A 81 1.43 7.30 2.00
CA ALA A 81 2.49 7.68 1.07
C ALA A 81 2.72 6.58 0.06
N VAL A 82 3.20 6.96 -1.12
CA VAL A 82 3.76 6.04 -2.12
C VAL A 82 5.18 6.53 -2.38
N LEU A 83 6.16 5.65 -2.24
CA LEU A 83 7.57 6.02 -2.26
C LEU A 83 8.35 5.14 -3.23
N THR A 84 9.46 5.68 -3.76
CA THR A 84 10.46 4.83 -4.39
C THR A 84 11.20 4.05 -3.29
N HIS A 85 11.91 3.00 -3.69
CA HIS A 85 12.72 2.22 -2.74
C HIS A 85 13.73 3.13 -2.01
N ALA A 86 14.38 4.04 -2.75
CA ALA A 86 15.36 4.95 -2.16
C ALA A 86 14.74 5.88 -1.12
N GLU A 87 13.56 6.43 -1.43
CA GLU A 87 12.83 7.29 -0.48
C GLU A 87 12.42 6.52 0.78
N TYR A 88 12.00 5.29 0.60
CA TYR A 88 11.64 4.42 1.73
C TYR A 88 12.86 4.17 2.64
N ASP A 89 14.01 3.87 2.03
CA ASP A 89 15.23 3.56 2.77
C ASP A 89 15.75 4.74 3.60
N ARG A 90 15.48 5.98 3.16
CA ARG A 90 15.83 7.18 3.94
C ARG A 90 15.04 7.29 5.24
N GLY A 91 13.88 6.67 5.33
CA GLY A 91 13.08 6.64 6.55
C GLY A 91 12.32 7.91 6.87
N ASP A 92 12.23 8.85 5.95
CA ASP A 92 11.57 10.15 6.17
C ASP A 92 10.05 10.01 6.38
N TRP A 93 9.49 8.87 6.04
CA TRP A 93 8.06 8.60 6.15
C TRP A 93 7.61 8.15 7.55
N LYS A 94 8.54 7.86 8.44
CA LYS A 94 8.24 7.35 9.80
C LYS A 94 7.69 8.42 10.73
#